data_2f3ec80a896488749c27d9423f23cbf9
#
_entry.id   2f3ec80a896488749c27d9423f23cbf9
#
_cell.length_a   1.000
_cell.length_b   1.000
_cell.length_c   1.000
_cell.angle_alpha   90.00
_cell.angle_beta   90.00
_cell.angle_gamma   90.00
#
_symmetry.space_group_name_H-M   'P 1'
#
loop_
_entity.id
_entity.type
_entity.pdbx_description
1 polymer ?
#
loop_
_entity_poly.entity_id
_entity_poly.type
_entity_poly.pdbx_seq_one_letter_code
_entity_poly.pdbx_strand_id
1 'polypeptide(L)'
;IREEDTEKKIVFSGDIGNTCQPLIKDPEYLHHADYIVMESTYGDRSHGEKPDYVKLLSEIIQETFDRGGNLVIPSFAVGRTQEMLYFIRQIKADGLVYGHDGFKVYVDSPLANEATTIFSEHQYDCFDEEAMELIQKGINPISFPGLKVSVTSDDSKSINYDEEPKVIISASGMCDAGRIKHHLKHNLWNEKNTILFVGYQAVGTLGR
;
A
#
# COMPACT_ATOMS: atom_id res chain seq x y z
N ILE A 1 -20.32 28.79 -3.36
CA ILE A 1 -21.52 29.18 -4.07
C ILE A 1 -21.75 30.65 -3.75
N ARG A 2 -21.92 31.45 -4.78
CA ARG A 2 -22.22 32.87 -4.65
C ARG A 2 -23.56 33.18 -5.29
N GLU A 3 -24.45 33.85 -4.56
CA GLU A 3 -25.77 34.24 -5.01
C GLU A 3 -26.02 35.69 -4.56
N GLU A 4 -26.18 36.58 -5.51
CA GLU A 4 -26.28 38.06 -5.29
C GLU A 4 -25.12 38.54 -4.40
N ASP A 5 -25.43 39.04 -3.20
CA ASP A 5 -24.48 39.57 -2.23
C ASP A 5 -24.10 38.51 -1.13
N THR A 6 -24.57 37.31 -1.29
CA THR A 6 -24.34 36.20 -0.32
C THR A 6 -23.35 35.20 -0.88
N GLU A 7 -22.30 34.90 -0.13
CA GLU A 7 -21.35 33.85 -0.46
C GLU A 7 -21.43 32.73 0.61
N LYS A 8 -21.53 31.47 0.16
CA LYS A 8 -21.55 30.29 1.01
C LYS A 8 -20.44 29.34 0.62
N LYS A 9 -19.66 28.88 1.60
CA LYS A 9 -18.60 27.89 1.43
C LYS A 9 -19.12 26.52 1.83
N ILE A 10 -19.16 25.60 0.87
CA ILE A 10 -19.53 24.19 1.09
C ILE A 10 -18.27 23.35 0.89
N VAL A 11 -17.99 22.47 1.84
CA VAL A 11 -16.85 21.54 1.81
C VAL A 11 -17.35 20.11 1.65
N PHE A 12 -16.78 19.40 0.70
CA PHE A 12 -16.96 17.96 0.52
C PHE A 12 -15.62 17.30 0.85
N SER A 13 -15.58 16.46 1.88
CA SER A 13 -14.30 15.89 2.37
C SER A 13 -13.71 14.86 1.43
N GLY A 14 -14.54 14.13 0.67
CA GLY A 14 -14.10 12.86 0.13
C GLY A 14 -13.63 11.95 1.27
N ASP A 15 -12.63 11.10 1.02
CA ASP A 15 -11.95 10.31 2.04
C ASP A 15 -10.94 11.21 2.77
N ILE A 16 -11.07 11.37 4.08
CA ILE A 16 -10.24 12.31 4.86
C ILE A 16 -8.83 11.76 5.07
N GLY A 17 -8.69 10.44 5.23
CA GLY A 17 -7.43 9.79 5.56
C GLY A 17 -6.99 10.04 7.02
N ASN A 18 -5.72 9.78 7.27
CA ASN A 18 -5.09 9.95 8.58
C ASN A 18 -3.93 10.94 8.51
N THR A 19 -3.57 11.52 9.67
CA THR A 19 -2.34 12.31 9.84
C THR A 19 -1.13 11.39 10.07
N CYS A 20 0.06 11.93 9.80
CA CYS A 20 1.33 11.23 9.97
C CYS A 20 1.37 9.87 9.23
N GLN A 21 0.81 9.82 8.04
CA GLN A 21 0.98 8.67 7.15
C GLN A 21 2.35 8.78 6.48
N PRO A 22 3.10 7.68 6.38
CA PRO A 22 4.40 7.73 5.72
C PRO A 22 4.24 8.02 4.22
N LEU A 23 5.23 8.61 3.63
CA LEU A 23 5.37 8.92 2.21
C LEU A 23 4.64 10.18 1.75
N ILE A 24 3.45 10.47 2.26
CA ILE A 24 2.63 11.60 1.79
C ILE A 24 2.41 12.64 2.88
N LYS A 25 2.29 13.90 2.47
CA LYS A 25 1.94 15.02 3.35
C LYS A 25 0.62 14.79 4.05
N ASP A 26 0.51 15.36 5.25
CA ASP A 26 -0.76 15.37 5.97
C ASP A 26 -1.84 16.18 5.22
N PRO A 27 -3.12 15.85 5.45
CA PRO A 27 -4.23 16.62 4.88
C PRO A 27 -4.19 18.09 5.30
N GLU A 28 -4.56 19.00 4.39
CA GLU A 28 -4.72 20.40 4.71
C GLU A 28 -5.99 20.64 5.54
N TYR A 29 -5.85 21.42 6.61
CA TYR A 29 -6.98 21.79 7.46
C TYR A 29 -7.76 22.98 6.88
N LEU A 30 -9.06 22.81 6.81
CA LEU A 30 -9.98 23.87 6.41
C LEU A 30 -10.49 24.64 7.63
N HIS A 31 -10.19 25.93 7.71
CA HIS A 31 -10.48 26.73 8.91
C HIS A 31 -11.92 27.24 8.98
N HIS A 32 -12.65 27.29 7.86
CA HIS A 32 -14.01 27.81 7.82
C HIS A 32 -14.83 27.19 6.69
N ALA A 33 -16.06 26.80 6.99
CA ALA A 33 -17.09 26.42 6.04
C ALA A 33 -18.47 26.73 6.61
N ASP A 34 -19.43 27.08 5.73
CA ASP A 34 -20.85 27.20 6.12
C ASP A 34 -21.52 25.84 6.20
N TYR A 35 -21.12 24.91 5.32
CA TYR A 35 -21.64 23.56 5.26
C TYR A 35 -20.51 22.56 5.02
N ILE A 36 -20.59 21.40 5.68
CA ILE A 36 -19.64 20.30 5.51
C ILE A 36 -20.40 19.03 5.18
N VAL A 37 -20.01 18.37 4.10
CA VAL A 37 -20.40 17.01 3.74
C VAL A 37 -19.17 16.13 3.87
N MET A 38 -19.15 15.26 4.86
CA MET A 38 -17.95 14.47 5.19
C MET A 38 -18.26 12.99 5.35
N GLU A 39 -17.25 12.16 5.11
CA GLU A 39 -17.29 10.74 5.42
C GLU A 39 -17.44 10.49 6.94
N SER A 40 -17.86 9.27 7.29
CA SER A 40 -17.95 8.83 8.68
C SER A 40 -17.62 7.34 8.87
N THR A 41 -16.75 6.80 8.05
CA THR A 41 -16.39 5.37 8.03
C THR A 41 -15.90 4.88 9.39
N TYR A 42 -15.13 5.70 10.08
CA TYR A 42 -14.65 5.46 11.45
C TYR A 42 -15.22 6.47 12.47
N GLY A 43 -16.39 7.04 12.18
CA GLY A 43 -17.01 8.06 13.05
C GLY A 43 -17.43 7.56 14.43
N ASP A 44 -17.52 6.25 14.62
CA ASP A 44 -17.93 5.58 15.87
C ASP A 44 -16.74 4.96 16.65
N ARG A 45 -15.52 5.04 16.15
CA ARG A 45 -14.35 4.38 16.77
C ARG A 45 -13.03 5.04 16.43
N SER A 46 -12.01 4.74 17.24
CA SER A 46 -10.63 5.13 17.02
C SER A 46 -9.81 3.95 16.47
N HIS A 47 -8.78 4.21 15.68
CA HIS A 47 -7.83 3.21 15.21
C HIS A 47 -6.87 2.67 16.29
N GLY A 48 -6.85 3.28 17.48
CA GLY A 48 -5.86 2.96 18.52
C GLY A 48 -4.46 3.53 18.21
N GLU A 49 -3.47 3.05 18.94
CA GLU A 49 -2.07 3.43 18.73
C GLU A 49 -1.54 2.81 17.43
N LYS A 50 -0.76 3.59 16.67
CA LYS A 50 -0.10 3.10 15.46
C LYS A 50 1.03 2.16 15.86
N PRO A 51 1.03 0.91 15.40
CA PRO A 51 2.15 0.01 15.66
C PRO A 51 3.36 0.39 14.79
N ASP A 52 4.51 -0.15 15.12
CA ASP A 52 5.67 -0.12 14.25
C ASP A 52 5.44 -1.07 13.05
N TYR A 53 4.93 -0.52 11.96
CA TYR A 53 4.60 -1.29 10.75
C TYR A 53 5.84 -1.90 10.09
N VAL A 54 7.00 -1.23 10.15
CA VAL A 54 8.25 -1.75 9.57
C VAL A 54 8.68 -3.01 10.31
N LYS A 55 8.68 -2.96 11.65
CA LYS A 55 9.00 -4.10 12.49
C LYS A 55 8.02 -5.26 12.27
N LEU A 56 6.71 -5.01 12.36
CA LEU A 56 5.71 -6.06 12.18
C LEU A 56 5.79 -6.71 10.80
N LEU A 57 5.96 -5.89 9.75
CA LEU A 57 6.05 -6.42 8.39
C LEU A 57 7.34 -7.22 8.19
N SER A 58 8.47 -6.79 8.77
CA SER A 58 9.73 -7.54 8.70
C SER A 58 9.63 -8.89 9.40
N GLU A 59 8.99 -8.97 10.57
CA GLU A 59 8.74 -10.22 11.30
C GLU A 59 7.87 -11.17 10.49
N ILE A 60 6.78 -10.67 9.87
CA ILE A 60 5.89 -11.48 9.02
C ILE A 60 6.63 -12.00 7.77
N ILE A 61 7.45 -11.16 7.13
CA ILE A 61 8.26 -11.59 5.98
C ILE A 61 9.23 -12.69 6.42
N GLN A 62 9.97 -12.46 7.52
CA GLN A 62 10.93 -13.41 8.07
C GLN A 62 10.29 -14.79 8.33
N GLU A 63 9.23 -14.80 9.14
CA GLU A 63 8.53 -16.05 9.49
C GLU A 63 7.99 -16.78 8.25
N THR A 64 7.47 -16.04 7.27
CA THR A 64 6.93 -16.62 6.04
C THR A 64 8.04 -17.24 5.20
N PHE A 65 9.16 -16.55 5.05
CA PHE A 65 10.28 -17.01 4.23
C PHE A 65 11.04 -18.16 4.90
N ASP A 66 11.17 -18.16 6.23
CA ASP A 66 11.79 -19.27 6.98
C ASP A 66 11.01 -20.59 6.83
N ARG A 67 9.68 -20.47 6.61
CA ARG A 67 8.85 -21.62 6.23
C ARG A 67 8.97 -22.01 4.74
N GLY A 68 9.68 -21.23 3.94
CA GLY A 68 9.76 -21.39 2.48
C GLY A 68 8.48 -21.01 1.75
N GLY A 69 7.70 -20.08 2.29
CA GLY A 69 6.43 -19.61 1.74
C GLY A 69 6.49 -18.23 1.08
N ASN A 70 5.42 -17.88 0.41
CA ASN A 70 5.20 -16.56 -0.18
C ASN A 70 4.35 -15.68 0.74
N LEU A 71 4.67 -14.40 0.81
CA LEU A 71 3.80 -13.40 1.42
C LEU A 71 2.95 -12.73 0.34
N VAL A 72 1.64 -12.92 0.41
CA VAL A 72 0.67 -12.33 -0.53
C VAL A 72 -0.10 -11.22 0.18
N ILE A 73 -0.05 -10.01 -0.38
CA ILE A 73 -0.65 -8.80 0.19
C ILE A 73 -1.74 -8.27 -0.76
N PRO A 74 -3.03 -8.55 -0.48
CA PRO A 74 -4.12 -7.85 -1.13
C PRO A 74 -4.05 -6.36 -0.81
N SER A 75 -3.95 -5.51 -1.83
CA SER A 75 -3.75 -4.08 -1.63
C SER A 75 -4.55 -3.23 -2.60
N PHE A 76 -5.01 -2.05 -2.16
CA PHE A 76 -5.53 -1.06 -3.08
C PHE A 76 -4.40 -0.54 -3.98
N ALA A 77 -4.73 -0.32 -5.25
CA ALA A 77 -3.75 0.09 -6.25
C ALA A 77 -3.14 1.47 -5.97
N VAL A 78 -3.94 2.36 -5.37
CA VAL A 78 -3.54 3.74 -5.05
C VAL A 78 -3.40 3.88 -3.53
N GLY A 79 -2.34 4.50 -3.08
CA GLY A 79 -2.03 4.80 -1.69
C GLY A 79 -1.41 3.61 -0.95
N ARG A 80 -2.19 2.57 -0.65
CA ARG A 80 -1.73 1.44 0.17
C ARG A 80 -0.60 0.64 -0.46
N THR A 81 -0.61 0.44 -1.76
CA THR A 81 0.50 -0.23 -2.45
C THR A 81 1.80 0.55 -2.31
N GLN A 82 1.77 1.87 -2.51
CA GLN A 82 2.94 2.73 -2.41
C GLN A 82 3.48 2.80 -0.96
N GLU A 83 2.59 2.81 0.02
CA GLU A 83 2.96 2.73 1.44
C GLU A 83 3.66 1.40 1.78
N MET A 84 3.15 0.27 1.27
CA MET A 84 3.82 -1.04 1.43
C MET A 84 5.20 -1.06 0.78
N LEU A 85 5.35 -0.47 -0.39
CA LEU A 85 6.66 -0.34 -1.05
C LEU A 85 7.63 0.51 -0.22
N TYR A 86 7.14 1.60 0.39
CA TYR A 86 7.94 2.43 1.29
C TYR A 86 8.48 1.64 2.49
N PHE A 87 7.62 0.89 3.18
CA PHE A 87 8.05 0.04 4.30
C PHE A 87 9.03 -1.06 3.87
N ILE A 88 8.74 -1.75 2.75
CA ILE A 88 9.63 -2.83 2.28
C ILE A 88 10.98 -2.27 1.84
N ARG A 89 11.03 -1.08 1.23
CA ARG A 89 12.29 -0.41 0.93
C ARG A 89 13.11 -0.20 2.20
N GLN A 90 12.49 0.28 3.28
CA GLN A 90 13.16 0.47 4.56
C GLN A 90 13.65 -0.85 5.14
N ILE A 91 12.79 -1.88 5.19
CA ILE A 91 13.14 -3.24 5.65
C ILE A 91 14.38 -3.77 4.91
N LYS A 92 14.44 -3.58 3.59
CA LYS A 92 15.59 -4.03 2.78
C LYS A 92 16.83 -3.18 3.01
N ALA A 93 16.69 -1.86 3.15
CA ALA A 93 17.81 -0.95 3.40
C ALA A 93 18.46 -1.23 4.77
N ASP A 94 17.64 -1.53 5.77
CA ASP A 94 18.08 -1.79 7.14
C ASP A 94 18.46 -3.27 7.38
N GLY A 95 18.27 -4.14 6.37
CA GLY A 95 18.62 -5.56 6.46
C GLY A 95 17.83 -6.31 7.53
N LEU A 96 16.53 -6.00 7.71
CA LEU A 96 15.70 -6.53 8.79
C LEU A 96 15.17 -7.95 8.55
N VAL A 97 15.45 -8.54 7.39
CA VAL A 97 15.09 -9.94 7.05
C VAL A 97 16.36 -10.71 6.81
N TYR A 98 16.69 -11.64 7.71
CA TYR A 98 17.96 -12.35 7.74
C TYR A 98 17.93 -13.63 6.92
N GLY A 99 19.02 -13.93 6.20
CA GLY A 99 19.15 -15.16 5.42
C GLY A 99 18.36 -15.18 4.12
N HIS A 100 17.66 -14.11 3.79
CA HIS A 100 16.87 -13.95 2.58
C HIS A 100 17.24 -12.66 1.83
N ASP A 101 18.51 -12.30 1.83
CA ASP A 101 19.02 -11.09 1.19
C ASP A 101 18.60 -11.04 -0.28
N GLY A 102 18.18 -9.84 -0.71
CA GLY A 102 17.79 -9.64 -2.11
C GLY A 102 16.44 -10.24 -2.51
N PHE A 103 15.60 -10.65 -1.55
CA PHE A 103 14.29 -11.22 -1.86
C PHE A 103 13.47 -10.35 -2.86
N LYS A 104 12.68 -11.04 -3.68
CA LYS A 104 11.88 -10.40 -4.72
C LYS A 104 10.56 -9.87 -4.17
N VAL A 105 10.15 -8.72 -4.67
CA VAL A 105 8.85 -8.11 -4.40
C VAL A 105 8.16 -7.87 -5.74
N TYR A 106 7.00 -8.44 -5.94
CA TYR A 106 6.22 -8.27 -7.16
C TYR A 106 5.04 -7.34 -6.89
N VAL A 107 4.89 -6.29 -7.71
CA VAL A 107 3.64 -5.53 -7.82
C VAL A 107 2.92 -6.02 -9.07
N ASP A 108 1.87 -6.82 -8.85
CA ASP A 108 1.08 -7.42 -9.92
C ASP A 108 -0.29 -6.74 -10.04
N SER A 109 -0.25 -5.49 -10.50
CA SER A 109 -1.44 -4.68 -10.77
C SER A 109 -1.08 -3.57 -11.75
N PRO A 110 -1.60 -3.57 -12.99
CA PRO A 110 -1.36 -2.49 -13.96
C PRO A 110 -1.72 -1.12 -13.39
N LEU A 111 -2.87 -1.01 -12.72
CA LEU A 111 -3.31 0.25 -12.12
C LEU A 111 -2.37 0.71 -10.98
N ALA A 112 -1.84 -0.21 -10.18
CA ALA A 112 -0.87 0.15 -9.15
C ALA A 112 0.46 0.64 -9.74
N ASN A 113 0.85 0.09 -10.88
CA ASN A 113 2.05 0.52 -11.61
C ASN A 113 1.89 1.95 -12.14
N GLU A 114 0.74 2.24 -12.76
CA GLU A 114 0.41 3.59 -13.23
C GLU A 114 0.35 4.58 -12.06
N ALA A 115 -0.32 4.22 -10.97
CA ALA A 115 -0.36 5.04 -9.77
C ALA A 115 1.05 5.33 -9.21
N THR A 116 1.93 4.32 -9.15
CA THR A 116 3.30 4.48 -8.67
C THR A 116 4.12 5.43 -9.56
N THR A 117 3.87 5.42 -10.87
CA THR A 117 4.47 6.38 -11.79
C THR A 117 4.00 7.81 -11.48
N ILE A 118 2.69 8.00 -11.30
CA ILE A 118 2.11 9.31 -10.95
C ILE A 118 2.67 9.81 -9.60
N PHE A 119 2.80 8.96 -8.59
CA PHE A 119 3.43 9.32 -7.32
C PHE A 119 4.85 9.84 -7.53
N SER A 120 5.62 9.20 -8.40
CA SER A 120 7.00 9.61 -8.71
C SER A 120 7.06 10.93 -9.49
N GLU A 121 6.10 11.21 -10.34
CA GLU A 121 6.02 12.46 -11.11
C GLU A 121 5.61 13.66 -10.24
N HIS A 122 4.78 13.43 -9.22
CA HIS A 122 4.26 14.46 -8.31
C HIS A 122 4.91 14.47 -6.92
N GLN A 123 6.11 13.92 -6.79
CA GLN A 123 6.82 13.79 -5.51
C GLN A 123 6.98 15.11 -4.74
N TYR A 124 7.27 16.22 -5.43
CA TYR A 124 7.49 17.52 -4.80
C TYR A 124 6.20 18.13 -4.21
N ASP A 125 5.07 17.80 -4.78
CA ASP A 125 3.78 18.32 -4.33
C ASP A 125 3.20 17.48 -3.19
N CYS A 126 3.42 16.16 -3.21
CA CYS A 126 2.68 15.20 -2.40
C CYS A 126 3.51 14.51 -1.32
N PHE A 127 4.83 14.35 -1.49
CA PHE A 127 5.64 13.60 -0.52
C PHE A 127 5.92 14.43 0.73
N ASP A 128 5.98 13.73 1.87
CA ASP A 128 6.34 14.28 3.17
C ASP A 128 7.85 14.63 3.24
N GLU A 129 8.27 15.22 4.36
CA GLU A 129 9.65 15.67 4.55
C GLU A 129 10.63 14.48 4.55
N GLU A 130 10.27 13.33 5.17
CA GLU A 130 11.14 12.15 5.22
C GLU A 130 11.37 11.54 3.84
N ALA A 131 10.30 11.41 3.04
CA ALA A 131 10.42 10.92 1.67
C ALA A 131 11.23 11.88 0.79
N MET A 132 11.06 13.19 0.98
CA MET A 132 11.84 14.20 0.27
C MET A 132 13.33 14.19 0.65
N GLU A 133 13.67 13.93 1.91
CA GLU A 133 15.06 13.73 2.32
C GLU A 133 15.71 12.52 1.64
N LEU A 134 14.97 11.41 1.47
CA LEU A 134 15.46 10.26 0.71
C LEU A 134 15.78 10.63 -0.73
N ILE A 135 14.88 11.37 -1.38
CA ILE A 135 15.08 11.84 -2.76
C ILE A 135 16.31 12.72 -2.88
N GLN A 136 16.54 13.65 -1.93
CA GLN A 136 17.73 14.49 -1.91
C GLN A 136 19.03 13.69 -1.76
N LYS A 137 18.97 12.54 -1.10
CA LYS A 137 20.07 11.56 -0.99
C LYS A 137 20.20 10.64 -2.21
N GLY A 138 19.37 10.84 -3.25
CA GLY A 138 19.35 10.00 -4.46
C GLY A 138 18.67 8.65 -4.26
N ILE A 139 17.89 8.48 -3.21
CA ILE A 139 17.17 7.25 -2.87
C ILE A 139 15.70 7.40 -3.28
N ASN A 140 15.21 6.50 -4.12
CA ASN A 140 13.78 6.46 -4.44
C ASN A 140 12.99 5.84 -3.26
N PRO A 141 11.98 6.54 -2.68
CA PRO A 141 11.27 6.05 -1.50
C PRO A 141 10.43 4.79 -1.73
N ILE A 142 9.99 4.53 -2.97
CA ILE A 142 9.08 3.45 -3.35
C ILE A 142 9.66 2.50 -4.41
N SER A 143 10.98 2.58 -4.65
CA SER A 143 11.68 1.67 -5.56
C SER A 143 12.99 1.20 -4.93
N PHE A 144 13.34 -0.07 -5.14
CA PHE A 144 14.51 -0.70 -4.53
C PHE A 144 14.95 -1.93 -5.34
N PRO A 145 16.18 -2.42 -5.16
CA PRO A 145 16.64 -3.64 -5.80
C PRO A 145 15.76 -4.85 -5.45
N GLY A 146 15.36 -5.61 -6.46
CA GLY A 146 14.46 -6.75 -6.31
C GLY A 146 12.97 -6.43 -6.44
N LEU A 147 12.58 -5.16 -6.58
CA LEU A 147 11.22 -4.80 -6.97
C LEU A 147 11.00 -5.15 -8.45
N LYS A 148 9.94 -5.87 -8.73
CA LYS A 148 9.50 -6.29 -10.06
C LYS A 148 8.05 -5.88 -10.28
N VAL A 149 7.79 -5.34 -11.46
CA VAL A 149 6.47 -4.87 -11.87
C VAL A 149 5.96 -5.76 -12.98
N SER A 150 4.77 -6.31 -12.81
CA SER A 150 4.12 -7.14 -13.82
C SER A 150 3.18 -6.28 -14.66
N VAL A 151 3.39 -6.27 -15.97
CA VAL A 151 2.57 -5.50 -16.91
C VAL A 151 1.58 -6.42 -17.63
N THR A 152 2.08 -7.53 -18.19
CA THR A 152 1.28 -8.46 -18.97
C THR A 152 0.64 -9.57 -18.14
N SER A 153 -0.32 -10.28 -18.73
CA SER A 153 -0.90 -11.47 -18.09
C SER A 153 0.11 -12.62 -17.98
N ASP A 154 1.08 -12.68 -18.88
CA ASP A 154 2.08 -13.73 -18.86
C ASP A 154 3.15 -13.44 -17.78
N ASP A 155 3.51 -12.17 -17.56
CA ASP A 155 4.32 -11.78 -16.41
C ASP A 155 3.63 -12.21 -15.09
N SER A 156 2.33 -11.93 -14.97
CA SER A 156 1.52 -12.30 -13.80
C SER A 156 1.52 -13.82 -13.54
N LYS A 157 1.35 -14.61 -14.60
CA LYS A 157 1.40 -16.07 -14.48
C LYS A 157 2.79 -16.57 -14.07
N SER A 158 3.86 -15.95 -14.60
CA SER A 158 5.24 -16.34 -14.31
C SER A 158 5.60 -16.25 -12.82
N ILE A 159 4.96 -15.33 -12.08
CA ILE A 159 5.16 -15.19 -10.63
C ILE A 159 4.83 -16.48 -9.87
N ASN A 160 3.81 -17.22 -10.33
CA ASN A 160 3.38 -18.45 -9.67
C ASN A 160 4.31 -19.64 -9.95
N TYR A 161 5.20 -19.57 -10.94
CA TYR A 161 6.20 -20.58 -11.26
C TYR A 161 7.57 -20.30 -10.63
N ASP A 162 7.75 -19.12 -10.03
CA ASP A 162 8.95 -18.80 -9.26
C ASP A 162 8.86 -19.51 -7.90
N GLU A 163 9.74 -20.44 -7.63
CA GLU A 163 9.72 -21.26 -6.40
C GLU A 163 10.39 -20.58 -5.21
N GLU A 164 11.15 -19.51 -5.44
CA GLU A 164 11.78 -18.76 -4.34
C GLU A 164 10.73 -18.01 -3.51
N PRO A 165 10.89 -17.96 -2.17
CA PRO A 165 10.05 -17.10 -1.32
C PRO A 165 10.06 -15.65 -1.79
N LYS A 166 8.89 -15.04 -1.87
CA LYS A 166 8.71 -13.68 -2.38
C LYS A 166 7.53 -12.96 -1.75
N VAL A 167 7.53 -11.65 -1.87
CA VAL A 167 6.36 -10.81 -1.58
C VAL A 167 5.59 -10.55 -2.87
N ILE A 168 4.28 -10.71 -2.83
CA ILE A 168 3.37 -10.44 -3.95
C ILE A 168 2.33 -9.42 -3.48
N ILE A 169 2.35 -8.21 -4.05
CA ILE A 169 1.36 -7.15 -3.79
C ILE A 169 0.46 -7.07 -5.01
N SER A 170 -0.85 -7.23 -4.82
CA SER A 170 -1.78 -7.23 -5.95
C SER A 170 -3.15 -6.65 -5.58
N ALA A 171 -3.76 -5.93 -6.49
CA ALA A 171 -5.12 -5.41 -6.34
C ALA A 171 -6.18 -6.48 -6.74
N SER A 172 -7.35 -6.44 -6.13
CA SER A 172 -7.92 -5.44 -5.24
C SER A 172 -7.66 -5.75 -3.76
N GLY A 173 -7.72 -4.71 -2.92
CA GLY A 173 -7.48 -4.84 -1.48
C GLY A 173 -8.52 -5.68 -0.72
N MET A 174 -9.74 -5.82 -1.25
CA MET A 174 -10.83 -6.65 -0.66
C MET A 174 -11.00 -7.99 -1.38
N CYS A 175 -10.11 -8.34 -2.30
CA CYS A 175 -10.06 -9.60 -3.04
C CYS A 175 -11.23 -9.89 -4.00
N ASP A 176 -12.16 -8.97 -4.23
CA ASP A 176 -13.35 -9.20 -5.07
C ASP A 176 -13.06 -9.18 -6.56
N ALA A 177 -12.00 -8.50 -6.97
CA ALA A 177 -11.61 -8.34 -8.36
C ALA A 177 -10.08 -8.33 -8.52
N GLY A 178 -9.62 -8.29 -9.76
CA GLY A 178 -8.21 -8.14 -10.08
C GLY A 178 -7.38 -9.42 -10.00
N ARG A 179 -6.08 -9.25 -10.21
CA ARG A 179 -5.11 -10.35 -10.28
C ARG A 179 -4.90 -11.05 -8.94
N ILE A 180 -5.18 -10.38 -7.83
CA ILE A 180 -5.11 -10.97 -6.49
C ILE A 180 -5.90 -12.29 -6.37
N LYS A 181 -7.04 -12.41 -7.06
CA LYS A 181 -7.83 -13.65 -7.06
C LYS A 181 -7.06 -14.85 -7.61
N HIS A 182 -6.21 -14.63 -8.60
CA HIS A 182 -5.34 -15.69 -9.14
C HIS A 182 -4.23 -16.04 -8.15
N HIS A 183 -3.62 -15.04 -7.53
CA HIS A 183 -2.59 -15.28 -6.49
C HIS A 183 -3.17 -16.02 -5.30
N LEU A 184 -4.35 -15.65 -4.81
CA LEU A 184 -5.04 -16.38 -3.74
C LEU A 184 -5.30 -17.83 -4.13
N LYS A 185 -5.78 -18.10 -5.34
CA LYS A 185 -6.03 -19.46 -5.83
C LYS A 185 -4.77 -20.33 -5.83
N HIS A 186 -3.59 -19.74 -6.11
CA HIS A 186 -2.33 -20.46 -6.15
C HIS A 186 -1.63 -20.57 -4.78
N ASN A 187 -1.98 -19.72 -3.80
CA ASN A 187 -1.24 -19.62 -2.55
C ASN A 187 -2.03 -20.04 -1.30
N LEU A 188 -3.37 -19.98 -1.29
CA LEU A 188 -4.20 -20.24 -0.09
C LEU A 188 -4.11 -21.66 0.44
N TRP A 189 -3.89 -22.66 -0.41
CA TRP A 189 -3.84 -24.06 -0.05
C TRP A 189 -2.52 -24.49 0.59
N ASN A 190 -1.48 -23.66 0.48
CA ASN A 190 -0.15 -23.95 0.99
C ASN A 190 0.05 -23.27 2.35
N GLU A 191 0.14 -24.07 3.41
CA GLU A 191 0.29 -23.61 4.80
C GLU A 191 1.57 -22.81 5.08
N LYS A 192 2.56 -22.91 4.19
CA LYS A 192 3.79 -22.12 4.29
C LYS A 192 3.57 -20.66 3.93
N ASN A 193 2.56 -20.38 3.10
CA ASN A 193 2.27 -19.04 2.61
C ASN A 193 1.51 -18.21 3.67
N THR A 194 1.70 -16.92 3.62
CA THR A 194 0.95 -15.96 4.43
C THR A 194 0.12 -15.04 3.52
N ILE A 195 -1.15 -14.82 3.86
CA ILE A 195 -1.99 -13.79 3.25
C ILE A 195 -2.13 -12.66 4.27
N LEU A 196 -1.59 -11.48 3.95
CA LEU A 196 -1.57 -10.34 4.85
C LEU A 196 -2.54 -9.26 4.38
N PHE A 197 -3.62 -9.06 5.12
CA PHE A 197 -4.55 -7.95 4.89
C PHE A 197 -4.04 -6.67 5.55
N VAL A 198 -3.80 -5.65 4.74
CA VAL A 198 -3.25 -4.35 5.16
C VAL A 198 -4.28 -3.21 5.10
N GLY A 199 -5.55 -3.55 4.93
CA GLY A 199 -6.65 -2.59 4.84
C GLY A 199 -7.97 -3.20 5.33
N TYR A 200 -8.97 -2.30 5.48
CA TYR A 200 -10.32 -2.69 5.86
C TYR A 200 -10.92 -3.70 4.89
N GLN A 201 -11.61 -4.68 5.45
CA GLN A 201 -12.35 -5.69 4.69
C GLN A 201 -13.84 -5.53 4.97
N ALA A 202 -14.60 -5.08 3.98
CA ALA A 202 -16.06 -4.88 4.12
C ALA A 202 -16.79 -6.21 4.24
N VAL A 203 -17.87 -6.21 4.99
CA VAL A 203 -18.78 -7.37 5.09
C VAL A 203 -19.33 -7.72 3.72
N GLY A 204 -19.26 -9.00 3.35
CA GLY A 204 -19.71 -9.50 2.06
C GLY A 204 -18.62 -9.53 0.97
N THR A 205 -17.41 -9.07 1.25
CA THR A 205 -16.27 -9.20 0.34
C THR A 205 -15.52 -10.52 0.56
N LEU A 206 -14.78 -10.96 -0.46
CA LEU A 206 -13.99 -12.21 -0.38
C LEU A 206 -12.89 -12.13 0.69
N GLY A 207 -12.36 -10.94 0.96
CA GLY A 207 -11.32 -10.74 1.96
C GLY A 207 -11.81 -10.83 3.40
N ARG A 208 -13.14 -10.67 3.64
CA ARG A 208 -13.77 -10.77 4.96
C ARG A 208 -14.13 -12.21 5.33
#